data_569fa8277ed2b21fbd884ee621760caf
#
_entry.id   569fa8277ed2b21fbd884ee621760caf
#
_cell.length_a   1.000
_cell.length_b   1.000
_cell.length_c   1.000
_cell.angle_alpha   90.00
_cell.angle_beta   90.00
_cell.angle_gamma   90.00
#
_symmetry.space_group_name_H-M   'P 1'
#
loop_
_entity.id
_entity.type
_entity.pdbx_description
1 polymer ?
#
loop_
_entity_poly.entity_id
_entity_poly.type
_entity_poly.pdbx_seq_one_letter_code
_entity_poly.pdbx_strand_id
1 'polypeptide(L)'
;AQPAGLQDTNKPLGVCMALAGAALLASGVAAGNTARYAILYPEVLSGSYPVWAAWADLLLPIFAGAWLLNYAVRAFSGFGLQRQRLGSSLLAGAVPLVFLWRLIWRFQFAPASLCRMPCTLRVLSAAAALLLAVVLIKIFLVPGLPCGHTLYAAGTSAFLLCTGLELPQTLFEAARGMLTLPDLLTGIGIGLFGLCGLVCAWEACGKETE
;
A
#
# COMPACT_ATOMS: atom_id res chain seq x y z
N ALA A 1 -2.67 24.58 6.61
CA ALA A 1 -2.84 24.00 7.93
C ALA A 1 -2.78 22.49 7.81
N GLN A 2 -2.04 21.80 8.69
CA GLN A 2 -2.11 20.35 8.76
C GLN A 2 -3.53 19.96 9.16
N PRO A 3 -4.14 18.95 8.53
CA PRO A 3 -5.41 18.44 9.03
C PRO A 3 -5.18 17.89 10.43
N ALA A 4 -5.64 18.63 11.46
CA ALA A 4 -5.46 18.27 12.87
C ALA A 4 -6.10 16.90 13.19
N GLY A 5 -7.10 16.46 12.38
CA GLY A 5 -7.74 15.16 12.51
C GLY A 5 -6.82 13.95 12.30
N LEU A 6 -5.71 14.09 11.57
CA LEU A 6 -4.71 13.03 11.43
C LEU A 6 -3.78 12.92 12.66
N GLN A 7 -3.78 13.91 13.54
CA GLN A 7 -3.00 13.91 14.79
C GLN A 7 -3.84 13.47 16.00
N ASP A 8 -5.16 13.52 15.88
CA ASP A 8 -6.10 13.05 16.88
C ASP A 8 -6.40 11.55 16.70
N THR A 9 -7.07 10.94 17.68
CA THR A 9 -7.52 9.56 17.59
C THR A 9 -8.51 9.40 16.46
N ASN A 10 -8.12 8.68 15.41
CA ASN A 10 -8.95 8.39 14.25
C ASN A 10 -9.17 6.88 14.14
N LYS A 11 -10.25 6.40 14.76
CA LYS A 11 -10.59 4.97 14.79
C LYS A 11 -10.80 4.36 13.39
N PRO A 12 -11.58 4.97 12.46
CA PRO A 12 -11.77 4.42 11.13
C PRO A 12 -10.46 4.32 10.34
N LEU A 13 -9.59 5.33 10.44
CA LEU A 13 -8.27 5.28 9.80
C LEU A 13 -7.42 4.15 10.38
N GLY A 14 -7.43 3.99 11.72
CA GLY A 14 -6.71 2.92 12.41
C GLY A 14 -7.16 1.53 11.94
N VAL A 15 -8.47 1.29 11.82
CA VAL A 15 -8.99 0.01 11.31
C VAL A 15 -8.55 -0.26 9.87
N CYS A 16 -8.72 0.71 8.98
CA CYS A 16 -8.33 0.55 7.57
C CYS A 16 -6.82 0.29 7.43
N MET A 17 -5.97 1.03 8.18
CA MET A 17 -4.51 0.83 8.18
C MET A 17 -4.11 -0.52 8.78
N ALA A 18 -4.81 -1.00 9.83
CA ALA A 18 -4.56 -2.31 10.41
C ALA A 18 -4.87 -3.43 9.41
N LEU A 19 -6.00 -3.36 8.74
CA LEU A 19 -6.41 -4.36 7.75
C LEU A 19 -5.47 -4.35 6.53
N ALA A 20 -5.13 -3.18 5.99
CA ALA A 20 -4.18 -3.05 4.89
C ALA A 20 -2.79 -3.59 5.28
N GLY A 21 -2.31 -3.25 6.49
CA GLY A 21 -1.04 -3.73 7.02
C GLY A 21 -1.01 -5.24 7.22
N ALA A 22 -2.08 -5.82 7.77
CA ALA A 22 -2.21 -7.26 7.95
C ALA A 22 -2.22 -8.00 6.61
N ALA A 23 -2.94 -7.49 5.60
CA ALA A 23 -2.98 -8.07 4.27
C ALA A 23 -1.60 -8.06 3.58
N LEU A 24 -0.86 -6.93 3.69
CA LEU A 24 0.50 -6.84 3.14
C LEU A 24 1.48 -7.76 3.88
N LEU A 25 1.42 -7.85 5.22
CA LEU A 25 2.23 -8.81 5.98
C LEU A 25 1.96 -10.24 5.55
N ALA A 26 0.69 -10.62 5.46
CA ALA A 26 0.28 -11.94 5.02
C ALA A 26 0.76 -12.25 3.59
N SER A 27 0.72 -11.25 2.69
CA SER A 27 1.26 -11.37 1.34
C SER A 27 2.76 -11.66 1.34
N GLY A 28 3.55 -10.91 2.14
CA GLY A 28 4.99 -11.12 2.25
C GLY A 28 5.32 -12.52 2.80
N VAL A 29 4.61 -12.96 3.85
CA VAL A 29 4.78 -14.31 4.40
C VAL A 29 4.42 -15.39 3.38
N ALA A 30 3.33 -15.20 2.63
CA ALA A 30 2.93 -16.13 1.57
C ALA A 30 3.96 -16.19 0.43
N ALA A 31 4.60 -15.06 0.09
CA ALA A 31 5.69 -15.01 -0.88
C ALA A 31 6.97 -15.74 -0.41
N GLY A 32 7.11 -16.02 0.88
CA GLY A 32 8.23 -16.75 1.45
C GLY A 32 8.43 -18.14 0.83
N ASN A 33 7.36 -18.83 0.47
CA ASN A 33 7.45 -20.11 -0.22
C ASN A 33 8.10 -19.96 -1.60
N THR A 34 7.70 -18.94 -2.37
CA THR A 34 8.30 -18.64 -3.69
C THR A 34 9.80 -18.30 -3.54
N ALA A 35 10.15 -17.52 -2.51
CA ALA A 35 11.55 -17.20 -2.23
C ALA A 35 12.37 -18.45 -1.87
N ARG A 36 11.82 -19.36 -1.08
CA ARG A 36 12.48 -20.67 -0.77
C ARG A 36 12.71 -21.50 -2.03
N TYR A 37 11.71 -21.62 -2.92
CA TYR A 37 11.84 -22.33 -4.18
C TYR A 37 12.89 -21.68 -5.08
N ALA A 38 12.96 -20.35 -5.13
CA ALA A 38 13.95 -19.62 -5.92
C ALA A 38 15.40 -19.88 -5.43
N ILE A 39 15.58 -20.13 -4.13
CA ILE A 39 16.89 -20.47 -3.54
C ILE A 39 17.26 -21.93 -3.81
N LEU A 40 16.29 -22.85 -3.63
CA LEU A 40 16.55 -24.29 -3.74
C LEU A 40 16.70 -24.76 -5.19
N TYR A 41 16.04 -24.12 -6.12
CA TYR A 41 15.99 -24.49 -7.53
C TYR A 41 16.23 -23.28 -8.47
N PRO A 42 17.43 -22.66 -8.40
CA PRO A 42 17.72 -21.45 -9.18
C PRO A 42 17.65 -21.71 -10.70
N GLU A 43 17.93 -22.94 -11.15
CA GLU A 43 17.90 -23.31 -12.57
C GLU A 43 16.49 -23.34 -13.16
N VAL A 44 15.49 -23.67 -12.37
CA VAL A 44 14.09 -23.72 -12.81
C VAL A 44 13.50 -22.33 -13.00
N LEU A 45 13.93 -21.37 -12.18
CA LEU A 45 13.44 -19.99 -12.22
C LEU A 45 14.32 -19.03 -13.04
N SER A 46 15.56 -19.40 -13.35
CA SER A 46 16.57 -18.52 -13.96
C SER A 46 16.20 -17.91 -15.32
N GLY A 47 15.13 -18.36 -15.96
CA GLY A 47 14.67 -17.79 -17.24
C GLY A 47 13.72 -16.61 -17.13
N SER A 48 12.95 -16.48 -16.04
CA SER A 48 11.86 -15.49 -15.95
C SER A 48 11.75 -14.75 -14.61
N TYR A 49 12.38 -15.24 -13.53
CA TYR A 49 12.24 -14.66 -12.20
C TYR A 49 13.58 -14.59 -11.46
N PRO A 50 14.25 -13.44 -11.37
CA PRO A 50 15.52 -13.33 -10.68
C PRO A 50 15.35 -13.50 -9.16
N VAL A 51 16.31 -14.16 -8.52
CA VAL A 51 16.31 -14.47 -7.08
C VAL A 51 16.16 -13.22 -6.21
N TRP A 52 16.78 -12.10 -6.60
CA TRP A 52 16.65 -10.84 -5.88
C TRP A 52 15.21 -10.29 -5.87
N ALA A 53 14.43 -10.56 -6.92
CA ALA A 53 13.02 -10.15 -6.99
C ALA A 53 12.16 -10.94 -6.00
N ALA A 54 12.45 -12.23 -5.80
CA ALA A 54 11.78 -13.04 -4.78
C ALA A 54 12.03 -12.50 -3.36
N TRP A 55 13.23 -12.01 -3.09
CA TRP A 55 13.53 -11.33 -1.83
C TRP A 55 12.81 -10.00 -1.68
N ALA A 56 12.69 -9.23 -2.76
CA ALA A 56 11.93 -7.98 -2.75
C ALA A 56 10.44 -8.23 -2.48
N ASP A 57 9.85 -9.24 -3.12
CA ASP A 57 8.45 -9.63 -2.89
C ASP A 57 8.18 -10.18 -1.48
N LEU A 58 9.20 -10.71 -0.81
CA LEU A 58 9.13 -11.13 0.58
C LEU A 58 9.25 -9.93 1.53
N LEU A 59 10.36 -9.20 1.43
CA LEU A 59 10.78 -8.24 2.46
C LEU A 59 9.98 -6.94 2.41
N LEU A 60 9.74 -6.39 1.21
CA LEU A 60 9.07 -5.10 1.09
C LEU A 60 7.64 -5.11 1.67
N PRO A 61 6.76 -6.08 1.39
CA PRO A 61 5.44 -6.12 1.98
C PRO A 61 5.45 -6.34 3.50
N ILE A 62 6.43 -7.10 4.03
CA ILE A 62 6.59 -7.31 5.47
C ILE A 62 6.91 -5.99 6.17
N PHE A 63 7.90 -5.25 5.68
CA PHE A 63 8.28 -3.97 6.28
C PHE A 63 7.18 -2.91 6.14
N ALA A 64 6.53 -2.85 4.98
CA ALA A 64 5.42 -1.93 4.77
C ALA A 64 4.22 -2.27 5.66
N GLY A 65 3.86 -3.54 5.75
CA GLY A 65 2.78 -4.02 6.62
C GLY A 65 3.08 -3.73 8.10
N ALA A 66 4.30 -3.96 8.55
CA ALA A 66 4.72 -3.64 9.92
C ALA A 66 4.62 -2.14 10.22
N TRP A 67 4.99 -1.28 9.27
CA TRP A 67 4.84 0.17 9.43
C TRP A 67 3.37 0.59 9.49
N LEU A 68 2.51 0.05 8.61
CA LEU A 68 1.08 0.35 8.61
C LEU A 68 0.40 -0.11 9.92
N LEU A 69 0.79 -1.26 10.47
CA LEU A 69 0.29 -1.71 11.77
C LEU A 69 0.75 -0.80 12.91
N ASN A 70 1.99 -0.36 12.91
CA ASN A 70 2.48 0.61 13.89
C ASN A 70 1.69 1.92 13.80
N TYR A 71 1.41 2.37 12.57
CA TYR A 71 0.56 3.53 12.33
C TYR A 71 -0.85 3.32 12.88
N ALA A 72 -1.45 2.16 12.62
CA ALA A 72 -2.78 1.82 13.11
C ALA A 72 -2.86 1.88 14.66
N VAL A 73 -1.90 1.29 15.35
CA VAL A 73 -1.83 1.36 16.83
C VAL A 73 -1.82 2.80 17.31
N ARG A 74 -1.07 3.66 16.64
CA ARG A 74 -1.02 5.09 17.00
C ARG A 74 -2.29 5.85 16.64
N ALA A 75 -2.95 5.50 15.55
CA ALA A 75 -4.25 6.08 15.20
C ALA A 75 -5.33 5.73 16.22
N PHE A 76 -5.23 4.57 16.90
CA PHE A 76 -6.12 4.19 18.00
C PHE A 76 -5.77 4.89 19.33
N SER A 77 -4.49 5.01 19.66
CA SER A 77 -4.03 5.55 20.94
C SER A 77 -3.85 7.07 20.95
N GLY A 78 -3.93 7.71 19.78
CA GLY A 78 -3.58 9.12 19.61
C GLY A 78 -2.08 9.33 19.42
N PHE A 79 -1.72 10.37 18.64
CA PHE A 79 -0.31 10.68 18.36
C PHE A 79 0.39 11.45 19.47
N GLY A 80 -0.32 11.82 20.56
CA GLY A 80 0.20 12.53 21.72
C GLY A 80 0.80 13.91 21.41
N LEU A 81 1.03 14.72 22.46
CA LEU A 81 1.67 16.04 22.35
C LEU A 81 3.16 15.97 21.94
N GLN A 82 3.83 14.86 22.24
CA GLN A 82 5.17 14.61 21.74
C GLN A 82 5.09 13.93 20.38
N ARG A 83 5.58 14.64 19.37
CA ARG A 83 5.88 14.14 18.02
C ARG A 83 6.88 12.97 18.06
N GLN A 84 6.50 11.87 18.68
CA GLN A 84 7.29 10.67 18.58
C GLN A 84 7.23 10.23 17.10
N ARG A 85 8.39 10.25 16.45
CA ARG A 85 8.56 9.77 15.08
C ARG A 85 7.91 8.40 14.97
N LEU A 86 7.10 8.19 13.95
CA LEU A 86 6.44 6.92 13.65
C LEU A 86 7.49 5.87 13.25
N GLY A 87 8.22 5.36 14.22
CA GLY A 87 9.29 4.42 13.97
C GLY A 87 10.48 5.03 13.20
N SER A 88 11.32 4.18 12.63
CA SER A 88 12.43 4.59 11.78
C SER A 88 11.89 5.17 10.45
N SER A 89 12.46 6.29 9.99
CA SER A 89 12.14 6.87 8.68
C SER A 89 12.43 5.91 7.53
N LEU A 90 13.36 4.98 7.72
CA LEU A 90 13.66 3.91 6.77
C LEU A 90 12.47 2.95 6.62
N LEU A 91 11.82 2.59 7.73
CA LEU A 91 10.65 1.72 7.70
C LEU A 91 9.46 2.40 7.02
N ALA A 92 9.29 3.71 7.20
CA ALA A 92 8.29 4.49 6.50
C ALA A 92 8.50 4.46 4.97
N GLY A 93 9.76 4.50 4.52
CA GLY A 93 10.13 4.40 3.11
C GLY A 93 9.76 3.05 2.47
N ALA A 94 9.57 2.00 3.25
CA ALA A 94 9.17 0.69 2.71
C ALA A 94 7.76 0.73 2.07
N VAL A 95 6.85 1.58 2.56
CA VAL A 95 5.48 1.66 2.02
C VAL A 95 5.46 2.14 0.56
N PRO A 96 6.04 3.30 0.20
CA PRO A 96 6.10 3.69 -1.21
C PRO A 96 6.96 2.71 -2.04
N LEU A 97 8.00 2.10 -1.46
CA LEU A 97 8.82 1.13 -2.18
C LEU A 97 8.06 -0.13 -2.58
N VAL A 98 7.11 -0.62 -1.77
CA VAL A 98 6.23 -1.73 -2.17
C VAL A 98 5.43 -1.38 -3.41
N PHE A 99 4.80 -0.20 -3.42
CA PHE A 99 3.98 0.21 -4.56
C PHE A 99 4.82 0.51 -5.80
N LEU A 100 5.99 1.13 -5.62
CA LEU A 100 6.96 1.35 -6.69
C LEU A 100 7.47 0.01 -7.26
N TRP A 101 7.80 -0.94 -6.38
CA TRP A 101 8.21 -2.27 -6.79
C TRP A 101 7.13 -2.98 -7.61
N ARG A 102 5.88 -2.92 -7.15
CA ARG A 102 4.74 -3.47 -7.89
C ARG A 102 4.52 -2.80 -9.23
N LEU A 103 4.75 -1.50 -9.33
CA LEU A 103 4.67 -0.76 -10.58
C LEU A 103 5.75 -1.24 -11.57
N ILE A 104 7.02 -1.30 -11.15
CA ILE A 104 8.16 -1.73 -11.97
C ILE A 104 7.97 -3.18 -12.43
N TRP A 105 7.62 -4.06 -11.50
CA TRP A 105 7.41 -5.47 -11.78
C TRP A 105 6.37 -5.71 -12.88
N ARG A 106 5.28 -4.98 -12.83
CA ARG A 106 4.21 -5.12 -13.83
C ARG A 106 4.60 -4.63 -15.22
N PHE A 107 5.40 -3.57 -15.29
CA PHE A 107 5.91 -3.10 -16.58
C PHE A 107 6.89 -4.08 -17.22
N GLN A 108 7.75 -4.70 -16.43
CA GLN A 108 8.82 -5.54 -16.96
C GLN A 108 8.36 -6.98 -17.31
N PHE A 109 7.44 -7.54 -16.54
CA PHE A 109 7.19 -8.97 -16.55
C PHE A 109 5.75 -9.39 -16.90
N ALA A 110 4.80 -8.47 -16.91
CA ALA A 110 3.44 -8.79 -17.34
C ALA A 110 3.31 -8.71 -18.87
N PRO A 111 2.85 -9.79 -19.54
CA PRO A 111 2.62 -9.74 -20.98
C PRO A 111 1.49 -8.78 -21.31
N ALA A 112 1.84 -7.59 -21.77
CA ALA A 112 0.91 -6.50 -22.10
C ALA A 112 -0.03 -6.82 -23.28
N SER A 113 0.28 -7.84 -24.07
CA SER A 113 -0.42 -8.14 -25.32
C SER A 113 -1.79 -8.80 -25.12
N LEU A 114 -1.95 -9.63 -24.09
CA LEU A 114 -3.17 -10.44 -23.86
C LEU A 114 -4.15 -9.83 -22.86
N CYS A 115 -3.68 -8.96 -21.97
CA CYS A 115 -4.49 -8.42 -20.86
C CYS A 115 -4.27 -6.91 -20.68
N ARG A 116 -4.43 -6.10 -21.73
CA ARG A 116 -4.15 -4.65 -21.69
C ARG A 116 -4.96 -3.91 -20.61
N MET A 117 -6.25 -4.15 -20.55
CA MET A 117 -7.13 -3.46 -19.57
C MET A 117 -6.79 -3.77 -18.11
N PRO A 118 -6.71 -5.05 -17.69
CA PRO A 118 -6.34 -5.37 -16.30
C PRO A 118 -4.95 -4.87 -15.92
N CYS A 119 -3.98 -4.95 -16.84
CA CYS A 119 -2.63 -4.44 -16.59
C CYS A 119 -2.62 -2.93 -16.38
N THR A 120 -3.34 -2.17 -17.20
CA THR A 120 -3.42 -0.70 -17.09
C THR A 120 -4.08 -0.27 -15.78
N LEU A 121 -5.19 -0.91 -15.39
CA LEU A 121 -5.87 -0.60 -14.13
C LEU A 121 -4.96 -0.84 -12.92
N ARG A 122 -4.27 -1.96 -12.90
CA ARG A 122 -3.33 -2.30 -11.83
C ARG A 122 -2.11 -1.37 -11.76
N VAL A 123 -1.63 -0.86 -12.90
CA VAL A 123 -0.56 0.15 -12.94
C VAL A 123 -1.07 1.47 -12.38
N LEU A 124 -2.27 1.90 -12.76
CA LEU A 124 -2.87 3.14 -12.26
C LEU A 124 -3.16 3.06 -10.75
N SER A 125 -3.66 1.91 -10.26
CA SER A 125 -3.90 1.71 -8.83
C SER A 125 -2.60 1.72 -8.03
N ALA A 126 -1.54 1.06 -8.51
CA ALA A 126 -0.23 1.08 -7.86
C ALA A 126 0.37 2.50 -7.84
N ALA A 127 0.21 3.27 -8.93
CA ALA A 127 0.66 4.66 -8.99
C ALA A 127 -0.13 5.56 -8.01
N ALA A 128 -1.46 5.39 -7.91
CA ALA A 128 -2.28 6.13 -6.97
C ALA A 128 -1.95 5.78 -5.51
N ALA A 129 -1.73 4.50 -5.20
CA ALA A 129 -1.29 4.06 -3.89
C ALA A 129 0.09 4.62 -3.54
N LEU A 130 1.02 4.67 -4.49
CA LEU A 130 2.33 5.28 -4.33
C LEU A 130 2.22 6.77 -4.00
N LEU A 131 1.40 7.52 -4.74
CA LEU A 131 1.18 8.94 -4.49
C LEU A 131 0.60 9.18 -3.10
N LEU A 132 -0.42 8.42 -2.70
CA LEU A 132 -0.99 8.51 -1.36
C LEU A 132 0.04 8.20 -0.28
N ALA A 133 0.84 7.13 -0.45
CA ALA A 133 1.90 6.76 0.49
C ALA A 133 2.93 7.88 0.66
N VAL A 134 3.38 8.50 -0.45
CA VAL A 134 4.33 9.61 -0.42
C VAL A 134 3.75 10.82 0.29
N VAL A 135 2.47 11.16 0.04
CA VAL A 135 1.78 12.28 0.72
C VAL A 135 1.65 12.02 2.21
N LEU A 136 1.28 10.80 2.63
CA LEU A 136 1.20 10.42 4.04
C LEU A 136 2.55 10.55 4.73
N ILE A 137 3.62 10.02 4.12
CA ILE A 137 4.97 10.13 4.67
C ILE A 137 5.40 11.59 4.77
N LYS A 138 5.12 12.40 3.76
CA LYS A 138 5.43 13.83 3.77
C LYS A 138 4.77 14.55 4.94
N ILE A 139 3.50 14.25 5.24
CA ILE A 139 2.76 14.84 6.37
C ILE A 139 3.42 14.47 7.70
N PHE A 140 3.94 13.24 7.84
CA PHE A 140 4.54 12.78 9.10
C PHE A 140 5.99 13.20 9.28
N LEU A 141 6.78 13.24 8.20
CA LEU A 141 8.21 13.57 8.27
C LEU A 141 8.46 15.07 8.27
N VAL A 142 7.63 15.86 7.58
CA VAL A 142 7.82 17.31 7.42
C VAL A 142 6.61 18.04 8.02
N PRO A 143 6.65 18.37 9.31
CA PRO A 143 5.58 19.12 9.96
C PRO A 143 5.49 20.56 9.44
N GLY A 144 4.25 21.06 9.31
CA GLY A 144 4.00 22.49 8.99
C GLY A 144 3.75 22.81 7.52
N LEU A 145 3.81 21.81 6.61
CA LEU A 145 3.46 22.03 5.21
C LEU A 145 1.94 21.96 4.99
N PRO A 146 1.34 22.93 4.27
CA PRO A 146 -0.07 22.88 3.90
C PRO A 146 -0.25 21.80 2.82
N CYS A 147 -0.73 20.62 3.19
CA CYS A 147 -0.91 19.48 2.28
C CYS A 147 -2.38 19.07 2.09
N GLY A 148 -3.36 19.86 2.53
CA GLY A 148 -4.77 19.48 2.49
C GLY A 148 -5.28 19.14 1.08
N HIS A 149 -5.08 20.02 0.11
CA HIS A 149 -5.50 19.77 -1.28
C HIS A 149 -4.79 18.55 -1.91
N THR A 150 -3.51 18.39 -1.65
CA THR A 150 -2.73 17.24 -2.17
C THR A 150 -3.20 15.94 -1.52
N LEU A 151 -3.51 15.95 -0.22
CA LEU A 151 -4.04 14.79 0.49
C LEU A 151 -5.43 14.43 -0.01
N TYR A 152 -6.30 15.42 -0.23
CA TYR A 152 -7.62 15.20 -0.81
C TYR A 152 -7.54 14.57 -2.20
N ALA A 153 -6.74 15.15 -3.09
CA ALA A 153 -6.57 14.64 -4.46
C ALA A 153 -5.95 13.25 -4.49
N ALA A 154 -4.89 13.01 -3.71
CA ALA A 154 -4.25 11.70 -3.61
C ALA A 154 -5.16 10.66 -2.95
N GLY A 155 -5.89 11.04 -1.90
CA GLY A 155 -6.82 10.16 -1.18
C GLY A 155 -8.01 9.74 -2.05
N THR A 156 -8.65 10.67 -2.74
CA THR A 156 -9.78 10.38 -3.65
C THR A 156 -9.34 9.53 -4.84
N SER A 157 -8.19 9.84 -5.46
CA SER A 157 -7.66 9.04 -6.56
C SER A 157 -7.28 7.62 -6.12
N ALA A 158 -6.67 7.46 -4.96
CA ALA A 158 -6.35 6.15 -4.40
C ALA A 158 -7.62 5.36 -4.07
N PHE A 159 -8.65 5.98 -3.49
CA PHE A 159 -9.91 5.31 -3.25
C PHE A 159 -10.56 4.80 -4.54
N LEU A 160 -10.69 5.65 -5.55
CA LEU A 160 -11.34 5.28 -6.81
C LEU A 160 -10.58 4.18 -7.54
N LEU A 161 -9.26 4.27 -7.63
CA LEU A 161 -8.45 3.34 -8.40
C LEU A 161 -8.14 2.05 -7.62
N CYS A 162 -7.79 2.14 -6.33
CA CYS A 162 -7.41 0.95 -5.57
C CYS A 162 -8.64 0.21 -5.04
N THR A 163 -9.60 0.92 -4.43
CA THR A 163 -10.79 0.27 -3.86
C THR A 163 -11.88 0.08 -4.90
N GLY A 164 -12.13 1.06 -5.76
CA GLY A 164 -13.20 1.01 -6.75
C GLY A 164 -12.90 0.09 -7.93
N LEU A 165 -11.65 -0.02 -8.36
CA LEU A 165 -11.27 -0.79 -9.55
C LEU A 165 -10.41 -2.01 -9.22
N GLU A 166 -9.30 -1.86 -8.49
CA GLU A 166 -8.36 -2.95 -8.22
C GLU A 166 -8.97 -4.04 -7.33
N LEU A 167 -9.69 -3.66 -6.27
CA LEU A 167 -10.26 -4.62 -5.33
C LEU A 167 -11.30 -5.55 -5.99
N PRO A 168 -12.32 -5.06 -6.71
CA PRO A 168 -13.26 -5.90 -7.41
C PRO A 168 -12.59 -6.79 -8.47
N GLN A 169 -11.61 -6.25 -9.20
CA GLN A 169 -10.85 -7.01 -10.18
C GLN A 169 -10.06 -8.16 -9.53
N THR A 170 -9.40 -7.89 -8.42
CA THR A 170 -8.64 -8.89 -7.67
C THR A 170 -9.55 -10.02 -7.18
N LEU A 171 -10.71 -9.67 -6.64
CA LEU A 171 -11.70 -10.66 -6.20
C LEU A 171 -12.25 -11.51 -7.36
N PHE A 172 -12.51 -10.87 -8.49
CA PHE A 172 -12.99 -11.55 -9.69
C PHE A 172 -11.94 -12.53 -10.26
N GLU A 173 -10.68 -12.11 -10.35
CA GLU A 173 -9.59 -12.99 -10.81
C GLU A 173 -9.32 -14.11 -9.83
N ALA A 174 -9.43 -13.86 -8.52
CA ALA A 174 -9.34 -14.89 -7.49
C ALA A 174 -10.46 -15.93 -7.60
N ALA A 175 -11.69 -15.49 -7.83
CA ALA A 175 -12.83 -16.40 -8.03
C ALA A 175 -12.66 -17.30 -9.26
N ARG A 176 -11.87 -16.86 -10.25
CA ARG A 176 -11.51 -17.67 -11.43
C ARG A 176 -10.26 -18.53 -11.24
N GLY A 177 -9.62 -18.47 -10.07
CA GLY A 177 -8.38 -19.21 -9.80
C GLY A 177 -7.17 -18.71 -10.60
N MET A 178 -7.20 -17.47 -11.10
CA MET A 178 -6.13 -16.89 -11.93
C MET A 178 -5.01 -16.22 -11.10
N LEU A 179 -5.19 -16.05 -9.80
CA LEU A 179 -4.23 -15.38 -8.92
C LEU A 179 -3.53 -16.36 -7.98
N THR A 180 -2.26 -16.09 -7.74
CA THR A 180 -1.55 -16.73 -6.64
C THR A 180 -1.98 -16.13 -5.30
N LEU A 181 -1.80 -16.87 -4.21
CA LEU A 181 -2.16 -16.38 -2.87
C LEU A 181 -1.44 -15.06 -2.49
N PRO A 182 -0.13 -14.88 -2.73
CA PRO A 182 0.55 -13.61 -2.49
C PRO A 182 -0.03 -12.45 -3.30
N ASP A 183 -0.40 -12.68 -4.55
CA ASP A 183 -0.97 -11.63 -5.41
C ASP A 183 -2.38 -11.24 -4.97
N LEU A 184 -3.19 -12.20 -4.56
CA LEU A 184 -4.51 -11.95 -3.97
C LEU A 184 -4.40 -11.08 -2.73
N LEU A 185 -3.55 -11.47 -1.78
CA LEU A 185 -3.35 -10.73 -0.52
C LEU A 185 -2.80 -9.33 -0.76
N THR A 186 -1.90 -9.17 -1.74
CA THR A 186 -1.39 -7.84 -2.11
C THR A 186 -2.49 -6.97 -2.73
N GLY A 187 -3.30 -7.52 -3.64
CA GLY A 187 -4.41 -6.78 -4.25
C GLY A 187 -5.45 -6.34 -3.21
N ILE A 188 -5.77 -7.21 -2.25
CA ILE A 188 -6.62 -6.85 -1.10
C ILE A 188 -5.95 -5.74 -0.27
N GLY A 189 -4.65 -5.85 0.01
CA GLY A 189 -3.91 -4.84 0.76
C GLY A 189 -3.91 -3.47 0.07
N ILE A 190 -3.72 -3.43 -1.24
CA ILE A 190 -3.80 -2.20 -2.05
C ILE A 190 -5.22 -1.62 -2.02
N GLY A 191 -6.24 -2.46 -2.17
CA GLY A 191 -7.64 -2.05 -2.11
C GLY A 191 -8.03 -1.45 -0.76
N LEU A 192 -7.61 -2.08 0.33
CA LEU A 192 -7.81 -1.58 1.70
C LEU A 192 -7.02 -0.29 1.98
N PHE A 193 -5.83 -0.16 1.40
CA PHE A 193 -5.06 1.08 1.47
C PHE A 193 -5.78 2.23 0.74
N GLY A 194 -6.52 1.94 -0.34
CA GLY A 194 -7.41 2.91 -0.97
C GLY A 194 -8.50 3.43 -0.04
N LEU A 195 -9.09 2.58 0.82
CA LEU A 195 -10.04 3.00 1.86
C LEU A 195 -9.41 3.98 2.85
N CYS A 196 -8.13 3.78 3.20
CA CYS A 196 -7.40 4.76 4.02
C CYS A 196 -7.36 6.12 3.33
N GLY A 197 -7.20 6.14 1.99
CA GLY A 197 -7.25 7.36 1.18
C GLY A 197 -8.59 8.09 1.29
N LEU A 198 -9.71 7.37 1.28
CA LEU A 198 -11.04 7.97 1.47
C LEU A 198 -11.17 8.63 2.85
N VAL A 199 -10.75 7.95 3.91
CA VAL A 199 -10.80 8.50 5.27
C VAL A 199 -9.91 9.75 5.38
N CYS A 200 -8.71 9.72 4.79
CA CYS A 200 -7.82 10.87 4.76
C CYS A 200 -8.41 12.06 3.98
N ALA A 201 -9.09 11.78 2.86
CA ALA A 201 -9.76 12.81 2.08
C ALA A 201 -10.93 13.44 2.83
N TRP A 202 -11.70 12.63 3.56
CA TRP A 202 -12.80 13.11 4.41
C TRP A 202 -12.29 14.04 5.50
N GLU A 203 -11.23 13.65 6.22
CA GLU A 203 -10.61 14.49 7.26
C GLU A 203 -10.03 15.79 6.68
N ALA A 204 -9.55 15.76 5.44
CA ALA A 204 -9.06 16.97 4.77
C ALA A 204 -10.18 17.96 4.45
N CYS A 205 -11.42 17.48 4.18
CA CYS A 205 -12.58 18.34 3.91
C CYS A 205 -13.24 18.89 5.19
N GLY A 206 -13.24 18.13 6.29
CA GLY A 206 -14.02 18.44 7.48
C GLY A 206 -13.60 19.70 8.26
N LYS A 207 -12.52 20.39 7.86
CA LYS A 207 -11.97 21.56 8.57
C LYS A 207 -12.02 22.89 7.81
N GLU A 208 -12.58 22.92 6.63
CA GLU A 208 -12.87 24.19 5.95
C GLU A 208 -14.17 24.85 6.44
N THR A 209 -14.91 24.22 7.35
CA THR A 209 -16.23 24.68 7.82
C THR A 209 -16.24 25.24 9.24
N GLU A 210 -15.09 25.34 9.92
CA GLU A 210 -14.89 26.08 11.17
C GLU A 210 -13.92 27.27 10.97
#